data_4dc0a94c50b0994130545badb285647f
#
_entry.id   4dc0a94c50b0994130545badb285647f
#
_cell.length_a   1.000
_cell.length_b   1.000
_cell.length_c   1.000
_cell.angle_alpha   90.00
_cell.angle_beta   90.00
_cell.angle_gamma   90.00
#
_symmetry.space_group_name_H-M   'P 1'
#
loop_
_entity.id
_entity.type
_entity.pdbx_description
1 polymer ?
#
loop_
_entity_poly.entity_id
_entity_poly.type
_entity_poly.pdbx_seq_one_letter_code
_entity_poly.pdbx_strand_id
1 'polypeptide(L)'
;MKTVVSEIFDTSLQKTQVWLNDVMSELDWSDRPQKAYLALRSVLHALRDRLTVEEAVQLGAQLPMLIRGLYYEGWTLKGKPHKERHEKDFLDHIKKAFKDDAAVDPGKVVRAVFRVVVRHTSPGEIEDVKHILPKPLQELWP
;
A
#
# COMPACT_ATOMS: atom_id res chain seq x y z
N MET A 1 -16.15 26.60 8.42
CA MET A 1 -16.80 26.74 7.10
C MET A 1 -15.97 26.08 6.02
N LYS A 2 -16.59 25.27 5.18
CA LYS A 2 -15.89 24.64 4.05
C LYS A 2 -15.72 25.65 2.92
N THR A 3 -14.55 25.64 2.29
CA THR A 3 -14.33 26.40 1.06
C THR A 3 -14.85 25.58 -0.14
N VAL A 4 -14.99 26.20 -1.30
CA VAL A 4 -15.33 25.51 -2.54
C VAL A 4 -14.24 24.47 -2.87
N VAL A 5 -12.97 24.82 -2.62
CA VAL A 5 -11.84 23.88 -2.85
C VAL A 5 -11.96 22.65 -1.97
N SER A 6 -12.26 22.81 -0.67
CA SER A 6 -12.43 21.66 0.23
C SER A 6 -13.62 20.79 -0.17
N GLU A 7 -14.70 21.39 -0.66
CA GLU A 7 -15.85 20.64 -1.16
C GLU A 7 -15.51 19.79 -2.38
N ILE A 8 -14.69 20.31 -3.29
CA ILE A 8 -14.23 19.56 -4.46
C ILE A 8 -13.50 18.28 -4.05
N PHE A 9 -12.72 18.34 -2.97
CA PHE A 9 -11.88 17.22 -2.53
C PHE A 9 -12.51 16.38 -1.42
N ASP A 10 -13.72 16.70 -0.94
CA ASP A 10 -14.37 15.97 0.15
C ASP A 10 -14.47 14.47 -0.12
N THR A 11 -14.87 14.06 -1.32
CA THR A 11 -15.00 12.65 -1.67
C THR A 11 -13.65 11.94 -1.59
N SER A 12 -12.58 12.60 -2.06
CA SER A 12 -11.24 12.04 -1.99
C SER A 12 -10.77 11.88 -0.55
N LEU A 13 -11.07 12.86 0.31
CA LEU A 13 -10.74 12.80 1.72
C LEU A 13 -11.50 11.67 2.42
N GLN A 14 -12.79 11.51 2.11
CA GLN A 14 -13.61 10.44 2.67
C GLN A 14 -13.09 9.06 2.28
N LYS A 15 -12.74 8.87 1.00
CA LYS A 15 -12.17 7.60 0.52
C LYS A 15 -10.84 7.30 1.21
N THR A 16 -9.99 8.32 1.36
CA THR A 16 -8.72 8.18 2.07
C THR A 16 -8.95 7.76 3.52
N GLN A 17 -9.91 8.38 4.18
CA GLN A 17 -10.25 8.05 5.56
C GLN A 17 -10.71 6.59 5.69
N VAL A 18 -11.52 6.11 4.75
CA VAL A 18 -11.96 4.71 4.74
C VAL A 18 -10.76 3.76 4.65
N TRP A 19 -9.81 4.03 3.77
CA TRP A 19 -8.61 3.21 3.65
C TRP A 19 -7.80 3.20 4.95
N LEU A 20 -7.58 4.36 5.55
CA LEU A 20 -6.82 4.44 6.80
C LEU A 20 -7.56 3.74 7.96
N ASN A 21 -8.88 3.90 8.03
CA ASN A 21 -9.68 3.20 9.03
C ASN A 21 -9.59 1.69 8.86
N ASP A 22 -9.61 1.21 7.62
CA ASP A 22 -9.49 -0.23 7.33
C ASP A 22 -8.13 -0.75 7.78
N VAL A 23 -7.04 -0.02 7.51
CA VAL A 23 -5.70 -0.41 7.97
C VAL A 23 -5.64 -0.46 9.50
N MET A 24 -6.16 0.57 10.15
CA MET A 24 -6.19 0.62 11.62
C MET A 24 -6.97 -0.56 12.19
N SER A 25 -8.11 -0.88 11.58
CA SER A 25 -8.95 -2.00 12.01
C SER A 25 -8.23 -3.34 11.86
N GLU A 26 -7.59 -3.55 10.71
CA GLU A 26 -6.86 -4.80 10.44
C GLU A 26 -5.69 -5.02 11.40
N LEU A 27 -5.05 -3.95 11.85
CA LEU A 27 -3.86 -4.02 12.71
C LEU A 27 -4.17 -3.79 14.18
N ASP A 28 -5.44 -3.52 14.53
CA ASP A 28 -5.84 -3.17 15.88
C ASP A 28 -5.07 -1.96 16.41
N TRP A 29 -4.89 -0.96 15.55
CA TRP A 29 -4.24 0.32 15.87
C TRP A 29 -5.27 1.42 16.04
N SER A 30 -6.09 1.29 17.07
CA SER A 30 -7.16 2.24 17.35
C SER A 30 -6.60 3.66 17.47
N ASP A 31 -7.19 4.59 16.72
CA ASP A 31 -6.85 6.01 16.75
C ASP A 31 -5.36 6.30 16.48
N ARG A 32 -4.79 5.60 15.49
CA ARG A 32 -3.41 5.78 15.07
C ARG A 32 -3.33 6.05 13.56
N PRO A 33 -3.94 7.15 13.05
CA PRO A 33 -4.00 7.39 11.61
C PRO A 33 -2.62 7.63 10.98
N GLN A 34 -1.70 8.26 11.69
CA GLN A 34 -0.35 8.49 11.15
C GLN A 34 0.42 7.18 11.00
N LYS A 35 0.24 6.26 11.92
CA LYS A 35 0.85 4.93 11.87
C LYS A 35 0.26 4.12 10.73
N ALA A 36 -1.06 4.19 10.55
CA ALA A 36 -1.75 3.55 9.43
C ALA A 36 -1.30 4.12 8.09
N TYR A 37 -1.14 5.43 8.01
CA TYR A 37 -0.62 6.10 6.82
C TYR A 37 0.78 5.58 6.46
N LEU A 38 1.67 5.48 7.45
CA LEU A 38 3.03 4.97 7.23
C LEU A 38 3.00 3.51 6.76
N ALA A 39 2.13 2.68 7.33
CA ALA A 39 1.96 1.29 6.92
C ALA A 39 1.52 1.20 5.46
N LEU A 40 0.47 1.94 5.11
CA LEU A 40 -0.06 1.97 3.75
C LEU A 40 1.00 2.44 2.75
N ARG A 41 1.66 3.55 3.06
CA ARG A 41 2.69 4.13 2.20
C ARG A 41 3.85 3.18 1.97
N SER A 42 4.41 2.62 3.04
CA SER A 42 5.59 1.76 2.94
C SER A 42 5.30 0.48 2.17
N VAL A 43 4.14 -0.14 2.39
CA VAL A 43 3.76 -1.38 1.69
C VAL A 43 3.46 -1.10 0.21
N LEU A 44 2.73 -0.03 -0.09
CA LEU A 44 2.44 0.32 -1.48
C LEU A 44 3.70 0.65 -2.26
N HIS A 45 4.67 1.34 -1.65
CA HIS A 45 5.94 1.63 -2.30
C HIS A 45 6.75 0.36 -2.55
N ALA A 46 6.85 -0.52 -1.56
CA ALA A 46 7.56 -1.80 -1.71
C ALA A 46 6.93 -2.66 -2.81
N LEU A 47 5.59 -2.71 -2.85
CA LEU A 47 4.85 -3.44 -3.87
C LEU A 47 5.09 -2.84 -5.26
N ARG A 48 4.87 -1.53 -5.40
CA ARG A 48 5.06 -0.81 -6.66
C ARG A 48 6.43 -1.09 -7.27
N ASP A 49 7.47 -1.05 -6.44
CA ASP A 49 8.84 -1.17 -6.90
C ASP A 49 9.19 -2.58 -7.40
N ARG A 50 8.33 -3.56 -7.16
CA ARG A 50 8.51 -4.95 -7.63
C ARG A 50 7.63 -5.32 -8.81
N LEU A 51 6.72 -4.44 -9.18
CA LEU A 51 5.85 -4.65 -10.35
C LEU A 51 6.54 -4.13 -11.61
N THR A 52 6.15 -4.67 -12.77
CA THR A 52 6.50 -4.04 -14.02
C THR A 52 5.90 -2.63 -14.05
N VAL A 53 6.49 -1.73 -14.83
CA VAL A 53 5.96 -0.36 -14.96
C VAL A 53 4.49 -0.40 -15.39
N GLU A 54 4.17 -1.24 -16.36
CA GLU A 54 2.81 -1.39 -16.86
C GLU A 54 1.85 -1.81 -15.75
N GLU A 55 2.20 -2.84 -14.96
CA GLU A 55 1.31 -3.31 -13.89
C GLU A 55 1.23 -2.31 -12.74
N ALA A 56 2.33 -1.62 -12.43
CA ALA A 56 2.32 -0.58 -11.42
C ALA A 56 1.32 0.52 -11.77
N VAL A 57 1.28 0.91 -13.05
CA VAL A 57 0.33 1.93 -13.55
C VAL A 57 -1.10 1.41 -13.51
N GLN A 58 -1.33 0.15 -13.90
CA GLN A 58 -2.65 -0.45 -13.86
C GLN A 58 -3.22 -0.52 -12.43
N LEU A 59 -2.38 -0.91 -11.47
CA LEU A 59 -2.78 -0.92 -10.07
C LEU A 59 -3.10 0.50 -9.59
N GLY A 60 -2.24 1.46 -9.92
CA GLY A 60 -2.44 2.86 -9.55
C GLY A 60 -3.77 3.42 -10.05
N ALA A 61 -4.21 2.99 -11.23
CA ALA A 61 -5.49 3.44 -11.80
C ALA A 61 -6.70 3.03 -10.94
N GLN A 62 -6.58 2.00 -10.13
CA GLN A 62 -7.66 1.54 -9.26
C GLN A 62 -7.65 2.21 -7.88
N LEU A 63 -6.61 2.96 -7.56
CA LEU A 63 -6.51 3.61 -6.26
C LEU A 63 -7.24 4.97 -6.27
N PRO A 64 -7.87 5.35 -5.15
CA PRO A 64 -8.45 6.70 -5.04
C PRO A 64 -7.37 7.76 -5.14
N MET A 65 -7.77 8.97 -5.52
CA MET A 65 -6.85 10.05 -5.91
C MET A 65 -5.69 10.28 -4.93
N LEU A 66 -5.96 10.44 -3.63
CA LEU A 66 -4.91 10.73 -2.66
C LEU A 66 -4.04 9.50 -2.39
N ILE A 67 -4.63 8.32 -2.35
CA ILE A 67 -3.88 7.06 -2.21
C ILE A 67 -2.99 6.85 -3.43
N ARG A 68 -3.49 7.14 -4.63
CA ARG A 68 -2.71 7.08 -5.87
C ARG A 68 -1.53 8.04 -5.81
N GLY A 69 -1.74 9.26 -5.28
CA GLY A 69 -0.67 10.25 -5.13
C GLY A 69 0.45 9.75 -4.24
N LEU A 70 0.12 9.22 -3.07
CA LEU A 70 1.13 8.67 -2.17
C LEU A 70 1.80 7.43 -2.75
N TYR A 71 1.06 6.63 -3.51
CA TYR A 71 1.56 5.43 -4.18
C TYR A 71 2.67 5.76 -5.19
N TYR A 72 2.50 6.83 -5.98
CA TYR A 72 3.48 7.25 -6.97
C TYR A 72 4.59 8.14 -6.42
N GLU A 73 4.44 8.68 -5.23
CA GLU A 73 5.41 9.60 -4.66
C GLU A 73 6.80 8.97 -4.56
N GLY A 74 7.79 9.67 -5.09
CA GLY A 74 9.17 9.21 -5.05
C GLY A 74 9.50 8.02 -5.95
N TRP A 75 8.60 7.62 -6.85
CA TRP A 75 8.85 6.49 -7.74
C TRP A 75 9.87 6.88 -8.81
N THR A 76 10.90 6.05 -8.96
CA THR A 76 11.88 6.16 -10.03
C THR A 76 11.87 4.87 -10.83
N LEU A 77 12.08 4.98 -12.15
CA LEU A 77 12.04 3.82 -13.03
C LEU A 77 13.41 3.14 -13.16
N LYS A 78 14.48 3.83 -12.81
CA LYS A 78 15.83 3.29 -12.89
C LYS A 78 15.99 2.11 -11.95
N GLY A 79 16.45 0.99 -12.48
CA GLY A 79 16.63 -0.23 -11.70
C GLY A 79 15.32 -0.92 -11.29
N LYS A 80 14.20 -0.57 -11.92
CA LYS A 80 12.90 -1.18 -11.61
C LYS A 80 12.47 -2.14 -12.73
N PRO A 81 11.69 -3.19 -12.37
CA PRO A 81 11.32 -3.56 -11.01
C PRO A 81 12.50 -4.15 -10.22
N HIS A 82 12.43 -4.07 -8.90
CA HIS A 82 13.40 -4.77 -8.04
C HIS A 82 13.31 -6.28 -8.27
N LYS A 83 14.49 -6.92 -8.35
CA LYS A 83 14.58 -8.37 -8.62
C LYS A 83 14.68 -9.20 -7.35
N GLU A 84 14.45 -8.62 -6.20
CA GLU A 84 14.45 -9.31 -4.91
C GLU A 84 13.31 -10.32 -4.89
N ARG A 85 13.63 -11.58 -4.57
CA ARG A 85 12.65 -12.67 -4.61
C ARG A 85 12.27 -13.20 -3.25
N HIS A 86 12.95 -12.75 -2.18
CA HIS A 86 12.74 -13.28 -0.83
C HIS A 86 11.78 -12.41 -0.04
N GLU A 87 10.93 -13.06 0.73
CA GLU A 87 10.01 -12.39 1.65
C GLU A 87 10.75 -11.44 2.60
N LYS A 88 11.90 -11.89 3.11
CA LYS A 88 12.73 -11.08 4.03
C LYS A 88 13.08 -9.73 3.42
N ASP A 89 13.48 -9.69 2.15
CA ASP A 89 13.88 -8.44 1.50
C ASP A 89 12.71 -7.46 1.41
N PHE A 90 11.52 -7.99 1.12
CA PHE A 90 10.30 -7.18 1.09
C PHE A 90 9.97 -6.63 2.49
N LEU A 91 9.99 -7.50 3.49
CA LEU A 91 9.69 -7.11 4.87
C LEU A 91 10.69 -6.12 5.44
N ASP A 92 11.96 -6.20 5.03
CA ASP A 92 13.00 -5.26 5.47
C ASP A 92 12.68 -3.82 5.05
N HIS A 93 12.03 -3.60 3.91
CA HIS A 93 11.59 -2.26 3.50
C HIS A 93 10.56 -1.68 4.46
N ILE A 94 9.62 -2.51 4.90
CA ILE A 94 8.61 -2.08 5.87
C ILE A 94 9.24 -1.88 7.25
N LYS A 95 10.13 -2.77 7.65
CA LYS A 95 10.85 -2.66 8.91
C LYS A 95 11.63 -1.34 9.01
N LYS A 96 12.27 -0.91 7.92
CA LYS A 96 12.98 0.37 7.88
C LYS A 96 12.04 1.55 8.10
N ALA A 97 10.84 1.50 7.55
CA ALA A 97 9.85 2.55 7.74
C ALA A 97 9.43 2.68 9.21
N PHE A 98 9.47 1.57 9.95
CA PHE A 98 9.10 1.51 11.38
C PHE A 98 10.32 1.32 12.29
N LYS A 99 11.49 1.82 11.88
CA LYS A 99 12.76 1.60 12.61
C LYS A 99 12.72 2.05 14.07
N ASP A 100 11.88 3.04 14.37
CA ASP A 100 11.77 3.59 15.73
C ASP A 100 10.67 2.92 16.55
N ASP A 101 10.03 1.88 16.03
CA ASP A 101 8.95 1.17 16.70
C ASP A 101 9.17 -0.35 16.58
N ALA A 102 9.92 -0.91 17.52
CA ALA A 102 10.28 -2.32 17.53
C ALA A 102 9.08 -3.25 17.76
N ALA A 103 7.95 -2.72 18.24
CA ALA A 103 6.76 -3.52 18.48
C ALA A 103 5.99 -3.84 17.19
N VAL A 104 6.30 -3.16 16.08
CA VAL A 104 5.62 -3.39 14.81
C VAL A 104 6.15 -4.67 14.15
N ASP A 105 5.24 -5.56 13.79
CA ASP A 105 5.54 -6.78 13.04
C ASP A 105 5.35 -6.50 11.54
N PRO A 106 6.44 -6.44 10.75
CA PRO A 106 6.34 -6.11 9.32
C PRO A 106 5.44 -7.07 8.55
N GLY A 107 5.47 -8.36 8.87
CA GLY A 107 4.62 -9.35 8.20
C GLY A 107 3.15 -9.07 8.41
N LYS A 108 2.76 -8.72 9.62
CA LYS A 108 1.37 -8.35 9.93
C LYS A 108 0.96 -7.09 9.19
N VAL A 109 1.85 -6.10 9.10
CA VAL A 109 1.59 -4.86 8.38
C VAL A 109 1.32 -5.14 6.91
N VAL A 110 2.18 -5.93 6.26
CA VAL A 110 2.02 -6.25 4.84
C VAL A 110 0.70 -6.99 4.60
N ARG A 111 0.41 -8.02 5.40
CA ARG A 111 -0.81 -8.80 5.23
C ARG A 111 -2.06 -7.94 5.43
N ALA A 112 -2.03 -7.04 6.41
CA ALA A 112 -3.14 -6.12 6.66
C ALA A 112 -3.37 -5.18 5.48
N VAL A 113 -2.32 -4.55 4.98
CA VAL A 113 -2.43 -3.63 3.84
C VAL A 113 -2.90 -4.39 2.59
N PHE A 114 -2.39 -5.59 2.35
CA PHE A 114 -2.85 -6.39 1.21
C PHE A 114 -4.34 -6.74 1.30
N ARG A 115 -4.86 -7.02 2.51
CA ARG A 115 -6.31 -7.23 2.69
C ARG A 115 -7.11 -5.98 2.33
N VAL A 116 -6.61 -4.81 2.73
CA VAL A 116 -7.27 -3.54 2.40
C VAL A 116 -7.25 -3.30 0.89
N VAL A 117 -6.11 -3.55 0.23
CA VAL A 117 -5.99 -3.42 -1.22
C VAL A 117 -6.97 -4.35 -1.93
N VAL A 118 -7.06 -5.61 -1.51
CA VAL A 118 -8.00 -6.59 -2.08
C VAL A 118 -9.44 -6.11 -1.94
N ARG A 119 -9.78 -5.54 -0.78
CA ARG A 119 -11.15 -5.05 -0.50
C ARG A 119 -11.58 -3.95 -1.46
N HIS A 120 -10.64 -3.12 -1.90
CA HIS A 120 -10.93 -1.90 -2.67
C HIS A 120 -10.50 -1.98 -4.14
N THR A 121 -10.02 -3.13 -4.60
CA THR A 121 -9.50 -3.30 -5.96
C THR A 121 -10.19 -4.49 -6.62
N SER A 122 -10.31 -4.47 -7.94
CA SER A 122 -10.97 -5.57 -8.67
C SER A 122 -10.20 -6.89 -8.48
N PRO A 123 -10.91 -8.03 -8.38
CA PRO A 123 -10.25 -9.34 -8.27
C PRO A 123 -9.30 -9.63 -9.44
N GLY A 124 -9.65 -9.21 -10.66
CA GLY A 124 -8.80 -9.40 -11.83
C GLY A 124 -7.45 -8.68 -11.70
N GLU A 125 -7.47 -7.44 -11.21
CA GLU A 125 -6.24 -6.69 -10.99
C GLU A 125 -5.37 -7.34 -9.91
N ILE A 126 -5.98 -7.83 -8.84
CA ILE A 126 -5.25 -8.52 -7.77
C ILE A 126 -4.57 -9.78 -8.32
N GLU A 127 -5.24 -10.55 -9.16
CA GLU A 127 -4.63 -11.74 -9.77
C GLU A 127 -3.46 -11.36 -10.68
N ASP A 128 -3.59 -10.29 -11.46
CA ASP A 128 -2.53 -9.80 -12.34
C ASP A 128 -1.30 -9.38 -11.53
N VAL A 129 -1.50 -8.66 -10.44
CA VAL A 129 -0.42 -8.25 -9.53
C VAL A 129 0.28 -9.48 -8.94
N LYS A 130 -0.48 -10.44 -8.43
CA LYS A 130 0.08 -11.64 -7.82
C LYS A 130 0.91 -12.45 -8.80
N HIS A 131 0.48 -12.55 -10.05
CA HIS A 131 1.21 -13.31 -11.08
C HIS A 131 2.61 -12.76 -11.35
N ILE A 132 2.81 -11.47 -11.19
CA ILE A 132 4.11 -10.83 -11.41
C ILE A 132 5.05 -11.08 -10.23
N LEU A 133 4.51 -11.22 -9.03
CA LEU A 133 5.31 -11.36 -7.81
C LEU A 133 5.91 -12.75 -7.69
N PRO A 134 7.12 -12.86 -7.10
CA PRO A 134 7.68 -14.16 -6.73
C PRO A 134 6.74 -14.90 -5.77
N LYS A 135 6.76 -16.21 -5.82
CA LYS A 135 5.86 -17.04 -5.02
C LYS A 135 5.88 -16.70 -3.52
N PRO A 136 7.04 -16.47 -2.88
CA PRO A 136 7.05 -16.10 -1.47
C PRO A 136 6.26 -14.82 -1.17
N LEU A 137 6.23 -13.86 -2.10
CA LEU A 137 5.47 -12.64 -1.94
C LEU A 137 3.98 -12.85 -2.22
N GLN A 138 3.65 -13.79 -3.11
CA GLN A 138 2.24 -14.15 -3.36
C GLN A 138 1.58 -14.69 -2.09
N GLU A 139 2.32 -15.38 -1.25
CA GLU A 139 1.81 -15.98 -0.02
C GLU A 139 1.42 -14.95 1.06
N LEU A 140 1.84 -13.70 0.90
CA LEU A 140 1.45 -12.61 1.81
C LEU A 140 0.02 -12.09 1.53
N TRP A 141 -0.54 -12.42 0.39
CA TRP A 141 -1.90 -12.02 0.02
C TRP A 141 -2.93 -12.94 0.67
N PRO A 142 -4.15 -12.41 0.94
CA PRO A 142 -5.22 -13.24 1.48
C PRO A 142 -5.72 -14.29 0.49
#